data_ca9c5181af490e058f3d7db30e214bb2
#
_entry.id   ca9c5181af490e058f3d7db30e214bb2
#
_cell.length_a   1.000
_cell.length_b   1.000
_cell.length_c   1.000
_cell.angle_alpha   90.00
_cell.angle_beta   90.00
_cell.angle_gamma   90.00
#
_symmetry.space_group_name_H-M   'P 1'
#
loop_
_entity.id
_entity.type
_entity.pdbx_description
1 polymer ?
#
loop_
_entity_poly.entity_id
_entity_poly.type
_entity_poly.pdbx_seq_one_letter_code
_entity_poly.pdbx_strand_id
1 'polypeptide(L)'
;MGKQELAMKVLQQVVKLPMVKVDREKFLVDKFSKELDRKDIATLLEKGPTSLLTKESLDRVAKTCIKDNVLRASGTSILAGLPGGIAMAITIPTDVVQFYAFSLKLAQELGYIYGFDDLWESRDELSEDAQNTLLLYLGVMPVSYTHLRAHET
;
A
#
# COMPACT_ATOMS: atom_id res chain seq x y z
N MET A 1 -11.19 -18.00 -16.04
CA MET A 1 -11.03 -17.34 -14.74
C MET A 1 -11.39 -15.87 -14.87
N GLY A 2 -12.35 -15.39 -14.10
CA GLY A 2 -12.75 -13.98 -14.14
C GLY A 2 -11.68 -13.05 -13.61
N LYS A 3 -11.72 -11.78 -14.03
CA LYS A 3 -10.77 -10.75 -13.58
C LYS A 3 -10.79 -10.58 -12.06
N GLN A 4 -11.96 -10.70 -11.43
CA GLN A 4 -12.10 -10.58 -9.97
C GLN A 4 -11.47 -11.76 -9.24
N GLU A 5 -11.58 -12.97 -9.78
CA GLU A 5 -10.93 -14.15 -9.19
C GLU A 5 -9.42 -14.03 -9.25
N LEU A 6 -8.89 -13.56 -10.38
CA LEU A 6 -7.46 -13.34 -10.53
C LEU A 6 -6.97 -12.28 -9.55
N ALA A 7 -7.67 -11.16 -9.47
CA ALA A 7 -7.33 -10.08 -8.52
C ALA A 7 -7.34 -10.59 -7.06
N MET A 8 -8.35 -11.39 -6.71
CA MET A 8 -8.43 -11.98 -5.36
C MET A 8 -7.25 -12.91 -5.09
N LYS A 9 -6.89 -13.76 -6.04
CA LYS A 9 -5.73 -14.65 -5.90
C LYS A 9 -4.43 -13.88 -5.74
N VAL A 10 -4.23 -12.85 -6.56
CA VAL A 10 -3.06 -11.98 -6.43
C VAL A 10 -3.03 -11.32 -5.06
N LEU A 11 -4.15 -10.74 -4.63
CA LEU A 11 -4.24 -10.11 -3.31
C LEU A 11 -3.90 -11.10 -2.19
N GLN A 12 -4.51 -12.29 -2.19
CA GLN A 12 -4.26 -13.30 -1.16
C GLN A 12 -2.80 -13.74 -1.09
N GLN A 13 -2.11 -13.73 -2.20
CA GLN A 13 -0.69 -14.10 -2.23
C GLN A 13 0.20 -12.94 -1.82
N VAL A 14 -0.08 -11.75 -2.33
CA VAL A 14 0.75 -10.56 -2.10
C VAL A 14 0.68 -10.10 -0.63
N VAL A 15 -0.48 -10.20 0.02
CA VAL A 15 -0.62 -9.82 1.44
C VAL A 15 0.20 -10.68 2.38
N LYS A 16 0.58 -11.87 1.95
CA LYS A 16 1.44 -12.76 2.75
C LYS A 16 2.92 -12.34 2.72
N LEU A 17 3.29 -11.46 1.82
CA LEU A 17 4.67 -10.96 1.72
C LEU A 17 4.97 -10.00 2.88
N PRO A 18 6.04 -10.25 3.67
CA PRO A 18 6.32 -9.43 4.86
C PRO A 18 6.47 -7.94 4.58
N MET A 19 6.99 -7.59 3.41
CA MET A 19 7.24 -6.20 3.02
C MET A 19 5.98 -5.44 2.60
N VAL A 20 4.88 -6.13 2.34
CA VAL A 20 3.62 -5.50 1.93
C VAL A 20 2.88 -4.92 3.13
N LYS A 21 3.01 -5.55 4.29
CA LYS A 21 2.34 -5.07 5.49
C LYS A 21 3.00 -3.80 6.01
N VAL A 22 2.21 -2.74 6.14
CA VAL A 22 2.64 -1.48 6.75
C VAL A 22 2.07 -1.39 8.17
N ASP A 23 2.95 -1.31 9.15
CA ASP A 23 2.56 -1.05 10.53
C ASP A 23 2.15 0.42 10.65
N ARG A 24 0.87 0.67 10.89
CA ARG A 24 0.31 2.02 10.92
C ARG A 24 0.99 2.92 11.95
N GLU A 25 1.13 2.45 13.18
CA GLU A 25 1.70 3.27 14.26
C GLU A 25 3.16 3.66 13.97
N LYS A 26 3.96 2.67 13.61
CA LYS A 26 5.35 2.90 13.27
C LYS A 26 5.49 3.84 12.07
N PHE A 27 4.70 3.62 11.04
CA PHE A 27 4.70 4.45 9.85
C PHE A 27 4.36 5.91 10.16
N LEU A 28 3.28 6.13 10.92
CA LEU A 28 2.87 7.49 11.30
C LEU A 28 3.93 8.20 12.14
N VAL A 29 4.53 7.51 13.09
CA VAL A 29 5.60 8.09 13.91
C VAL A 29 6.80 8.44 13.04
N ASP A 30 7.24 7.54 12.17
CA ASP A 30 8.39 7.78 11.29
C ASP A 30 8.17 8.96 10.34
N LYS A 31 6.97 9.11 9.81
CA LYS A 31 6.66 10.15 8.83
C LYS A 31 6.40 11.52 9.45
N PHE A 32 5.79 11.57 10.61
CA PHE A 32 5.34 12.82 11.22
C PHE A 32 6.15 13.28 12.45
N SER A 33 7.11 12.49 12.91
CA SER A 33 7.91 12.84 14.10
C SER A 33 8.71 14.12 13.96
N LYS A 34 9.06 14.51 12.74
CA LYS A 34 9.78 15.75 12.47
C LYS A 34 8.89 16.99 12.46
N GLU A 35 7.60 16.80 12.21
CA GLU A 35 6.63 17.88 12.08
C GLU A 35 5.80 18.11 13.34
N LEU A 36 5.82 17.15 14.27
CA LEU A 36 4.99 17.16 15.47
C LEU A 36 5.84 17.06 16.74
N ASP A 37 5.38 17.75 17.81
CA ASP A 37 5.96 17.62 19.13
C ASP A 37 5.60 16.27 19.74
N ARG A 38 6.40 15.82 20.72
CA ARG A 38 6.17 14.56 21.42
C ARG A 38 4.76 14.45 22.03
N LYS A 39 4.22 15.58 22.52
CA LYS A 39 2.88 15.62 23.10
C LYS A 39 1.77 15.31 22.09
N ASP A 40 2.03 15.56 20.80
CA ASP A 40 1.05 15.35 19.74
C ASP A 40 1.09 13.94 19.15
N ILE A 41 2.12 13.16 19.45
CA ILE A 41 2.25 11.80 18.93
C ILE A 41 1.10 10.89 19.41
N ALA A 42 0.70 10.99 20.68
CA ALA A 42 -0.42 10.21 21.19
C ALA A 42 -1.72 10.54 20.44
N THR A 43 -1.96 11.83 20.19
CA THR A 43 -3.13 12.29 19.42
C THR A 43 -3.05 11.82 17.97
N LEU A 44 -1.85 11.86 17.37
CA LEU A 44 -1.62 11.35 16.03
C LEU A 44 -2.04 9.88 15.89
N LEU A 45 -1.64 9.05 16.84
CA LEU A 45 -1.93 7.61 16.82
C LEU A 45 -3.41 7.32 17.11
N GLU A 46 -4.02 8.09 17.99
CA GLU A 46 -5.41 7.89 18.38
C GLU A 46 -6.40 8.47 17.36
N LYS A 47 -6.18 9.70 16.93
CA LYS A 47 -7.13 10.45 16.10
C LYS A 47 -6.71 10.59 14.62
N GLY A 48 -5.49 10.21 14.31
CA GLY A 48 -4.94 10.31 12.95
C GLY A 48 -4.36 11.67 12.60
N PRO A 49 -3.62 11.74 11.48
CA PRO A 49 -2.94 12.98 11.04
C PRO A 49 -3.88 14.12 10.71
N THR A 50 -5.08 13.83 10.25
CA THR A 50 -6.06 14.84 9.85
C THR A 50 -6.53 15.71 11.01
N SER A 51 -6.38 15.24 12.26
CA SER A 51 -6.74 16.01 13.45
C SER A 51 -5.69 17.07 13.82
N LEU A 52 -4.45 16.92 13.32
CA LEU A 52 -3.31 17.76 13.71
C LEU A 52 -2.73 18.58 12.57
N LEU A 53 -2.92 18.17 11.33
CA LEU A 53 -2.25 18.75 10.17
C LEU A 53 -3.24 19.22 9.11
N THR A 54 -2.83 20.24 8.35
CA THR A 54 -3.62 20.76 7.23
C THR A 54 -3.53 19.82 6.04
N LYS A 55 -4.48 19.95 5.11
CA LYS A 55 -4.48 19.18 3.87
C LYS A 55 -3.19 19.40 3.07
N GLU A 56 -2.69 20.64 3.02
CA GLU A 56 -1.46 20.98 2.33
C GLU A 56 -0.25 20.25 2.92
N SER A 57 -0.18 20.15 4.24
CA SER A 57 0.87 19.40 4.92
C SER A 57 0.77 17.90 4.62
N LEU A 58 -0.44 17.35 4.65
CA LEU A 58 -0.66 15.95 4.31
C LEU A 58 -0.30 15.65 2.85
N ASP A 59 -0.67 16.51 1.93
CA ASP A 59 -0.33 16.36 0.51
C ASP A 59 1.18 16.39 0.29
N ARG A 60 1.89 17.22 1.03
CA ARG A 60 3.36 17.28 0.98
C ARG A 60 4.00 15.99 1.44
N VAL A 61 3.54 15.45 2.56
CA VAL A 61 4.01 14.17 3.10
C VAL A 61 3.67 13.04 2.11
N ALA A 62 2.47 13.05 1.54
CA ALA A 62 2.05 12.06 0.57
C ALA A 62 2.93 12.07 -0.69
N LYS A 63 3.24 13.25 -1.22
CA LYS A 63 4.13 13.38 -2.39
C LYS A 63 5.53 12.84 -2.10
N THR A 64 6.07 13.13 -0.93
CA THR A 64 7.37 12.60 -0.50
C THR A 64 7.31 11.08 -0.37
N CYS A 65 6.24 10.56 0.20
CA CYS A 65 6.01 9.12 0.33
C CYS A 65 5.98 8.42 -1.03
N ILE A 66 5.27 8.98 -2.00
CA ILE A 66 5.21 8.45 -3.38
C ILE A 66 6.61 8.44 -4.00
N LYS A 67 7.33 9.57 -3.90
CA LYS A 67 8.68 9.71 -4.44
C LYS A 67 9.64 8.67 -3.85
N ASP A 68 9.63 8.49 -2.54
CA ASP A 68 10.48 7.54 -1.85
C ASP A 68 10.19 6.10 -2.28
N ASN A 69 8.91 5.76 -2.43
CA ASN A 69 8.50 4.43 -2.90
C ASN A 69 8.93 4.19 -4.35
N VAL A 70 8.77 5.17 -5.23
CA VAL A 70 9.19 5.07 -6.63
C VAL A 70 10.70 4.89 -6.73
N LEU A 71 11.49 5.64 -5.95
CA LEU A 71 12.95 5.53 -5.93
C LEU A 71 13.41 4.14 -5.46
N ARG A 72 12.77 3.60 -4.43
CA ARG A 72 13.06 2.25 -3.94
C ARG A 72 12.67 1.18 -4.96
N ALA A 73 11.53 1.34 -5.61
CA ALA A 73 11.08 0.42 -6.64
C ALA A 73 12.03 0.36 -7.83
N SER A 74 12.63 1.50 -8.18
CA SER A 74 13.59 1.58 -9.29
C SER A 74 14.95 0.95 -8.99
N GLY A 75 15.30 0.82 -7.70
CA GLY A 75 16.64 0.37 -7.27
C GLY A 75 16.73 -1.07 -6.83
N THR A 76 15.62 -1.71 -6.45
CA THR A 76 15.64 -3.06 -5.86
C THR A 76 14.46 -3.91 -6.32
N SER A 77 14.73 -5.19 -6.58
CA SER A 77 13.67 -6.18 -6.76
C SER A 77 13.16 -6.62 -5.38
N ILE A 78 11.89 -6.43 -5.11
CA ILE A 78 11.25 -6.90 -3.87
C ILE A 78 11.39 -8.41 -3.71
N LEU A 79 11.41 -9.14 -4.82
CA LEU A 79 11.38 -10.60 -4.81
C LEU A 79 12.77 -11.23 -4.67
N ALA A 80 13.84 -10.45 -4.76
CA ALA A 80 15.21 -10.94 -4.70
C ALA A 80 15.57 -11.59 -3.36
N GLY A 81 14.83 -11.30 -2.29
CA GLY A 81 15.10 -11.84 -0.96
C GLY A 81 14.03 -12.77 -0.40
N LEU A 82 13.08 -13.25 -1.22
CA LEU A 82 11.96 -14.06 -0.75
C LEU A 82 12.18 -15.56 -1.00
N PRO A 83 12.56 -16.34 0.04
CA PRO A 83 12.65 -17.77 -0.10
C PRO A 83 11.25 -18.39 -0.22
N GLY A 84 11.04 -19.21 -1.23
CA GLY A 84 9.82 -19.99 -1.41
C GLY A 84 8.61 -19.22 -1.95
N GLY A 85 8.67 -17.91 -2.07
CA GLY A 85 7.58 -17.09 -2.64
C GLY A 85 7.33 -17.39 -4.11
N ILE A 86 8.30 -17.97 -4.75
CA ILE A 86 8.28 -18.32 -6.18
C ILE A 86 7.31 -19.45 -6.48
N ALA A 87 6.98 -20.28 -5.49
CA ALA A 87 6.02 -21.36 -5.69
C ALA A 87 4.62 -20.85 -6.10
N MET A 88 4.32 -19.60 -5.78
CA MET A 88 3.07 -18.96 -6.16
C MET A 88 3.09 -18.41 -7.60
N ALA A 89 4.27 -18.18 -8.12
CA ALA A 89 4.47 -17.55 -9.43
C ALA A 89 4.24 -18.50 -10.60
N ILE A 90 3.88 -19.74 -10.36
CA ILE A 90 3.60 -20.73 -11.41
C ILE A 90 2.50 -20.23 -12.35
N THR A 91 1.56 -19.44 -11.81
CA THR A 91 0.42 -18.92 -12.59
C THR A 91 0.43 -17.40 -12.77
N ILE A 92 1.28 -16.69 -12.04
CA ILE A 92 1.31 -15.22 -12.05
C ILE A 92 2.75 -14.75 -12.31
N PRO A 93 3.00 -13.94 -13.36
CA PRO A 93 4.33 -13.41 -13.62
C PRO A 93 4.90 -12.61 -12.44
N THR A 94 6.20 -12.76 -12.21
CA THR A 94 6.91 -12.07 -11.14
C THR A 94 6.72 -10.55 -11.17
N ASP A 95 6.73 -9.96 -12.36
CA ASP A 95 6.54 -8.53 -12.54
C ASP A 95 5.17 -8.05 -12.05
N VAL A 96 4.14 -8.88 -12.26
CA VAL A 96 2.78 -8.58 -11.80
C VAL A 96 2.73 -8.61 -10.27
N VAL A 97 3.30 -9.64 -9.66
CA VAL A 97 3.36 -9.76 -8.20
C VAL A 97 4.11 -8.57 -7.59
N GLN A 98 5.25 -8.20 -8.17
CA GLN A 98 6.05 -7.07 -7.71
C GLN A 98 5.28 -5.74 -7.82
N PHE A 99 4.61 -5.53 -8.95
CA PHE A 99 3.79 -4.33 -9.16
C PHE A 99 2.69 -4.22 -8.11
N TYR A 100 1.93 -5.29 -7.87
CA TYR A 100 0.87 -5.27 -6.88
C TYR A 100 1.40 -5.15 -5.45
N ALA A 101 2.54 -5.75 -5.14
CA ALA A 101 3.17 -5.62 -3.83
C ALA A 101 3.52 -4.16 -3.51
N PHE A 102 4.16 -3.46 -4.45
CA PHE A 102 4.45 -2.03 -4.30
C PHE A 102 3.19 -1.20 -4.21
N SER A 103 2.22 -1.48 -5.06
CA SER A 103 0.96 -0.74 -5.11
C SER A 103 0.18 -0.87 -3.80
N LEU A 104 0.11 -2.08 -3.24
CA LEU A 104 -0.58 -2.32 -1.97
C LEU A 104 0.13 -1.66 -0.80
N LYS A 105 1.46 -1.71 -0.78
CA LYS A 105 2.24 -1.03 0.25
C LYS A 105 2.00 0.48 0.19
N LEU A 106 2.13 1.08 -0.98
CA LEU A 106 1.92 2.51 -1.17
C LEU A 106 0.48 2.92 -0.86
N ALA A 107 -0.51 2.13 -1.25
CA ALA A 107 -1.91 2.40 -0.95
C ALA A 107 -2.18 2.45 0.56
N GLN A 108 -1.59 1.54 1.33
CA GLN A 108 -1.68 1.55 2.79
C GLN A 108 -1.04 2.81 3.38
N GLU A 109 0.17 3.13 2.94
CA GLU A 109 0.89 4.32 3.42
C GLU A 109 0.11 5.60 3.16
N LEU A 110 -0.41 5.77 1.95
CA LEU A 110 -1.24 6.92 1.60
C LEU A 110 -2.54 6.95 2.40
N GLY A 111 -3.18 5.81 2.59
CA GLY A 111 -4.38 5.70 3.41
C GLY A 111 -4.12 6.18 4.84
N TYR A 112 -3.03 5.75 5.45
CA TYR A 112 -2.67 6.17 6.81
C TYR A 112 -2.35 7.66 6.89
N ILE A 113 -1.68 8.24 5.90
CA ILE A 113 -1.42 9.68 5.84
C ILE A 113 -2.74 10.47 5.85
N TYR A 114 -3.75 10.01 5.12
CA TYR A 114 -5.04 10.68 5.01
C TYR A 114 -6.06 10.27 6.08
N GLY A 115 -5.65 9.50 7.09
CA GLY A 115 -6.45 9.26 8.28
C GLY A 115 -7.19 7.94 8.32
N PHE A 116 -6.88 7.00 7.45
CA PHE A 116 -7.48 5.66 7.52
C PHE A 116 -7.03 4.95 8.80
N ASP A 117 -7.94 4.16 9.36
CA ASP A 117 -7.63 3.29 10.49
C ASP A 117 -6.71 2.15 10.07
N ASP A 118 -6.20 1.41 11.07
CA ASP A 118 -5.36 0.26 10.79
C ASP A 118 -6.12 -0.76 9.93
N LEU A 119 -5.51 -1.10 8.79
CA LEU A 119 -6.10 -2.05 7.85
C LEU A 119 -5.94 -3.51 8.30
N TRP A 120 -5.06 -3.75 9.27
CA TRP A 120 -4.74 -5.10 9.73
C TRP A 120 -5.42 -5.39 11.07
N GLU A 121 -6.26 -6.43 11.10
CA GLU A 121 -6.90 -6.90 12.34
C GLU A 121 -5.94 -7.72 13.18
N SER A 122 -5.03 -8.45 12.52
CA SER A 122 -3.99 -9.24 13.15
C SER A 122 -2.72 -9.17 12.32
N ARG A 123 -1.69 -9.91 12.76
CA ARG A 123 -0.40 -9.90 12.08
C ARG A 123 -0.48 -10.27 10.60
N ASP A 124 -1.41 -11.15 10.25
CA ASP A 124 -1.50 -11.73 8.92
C ASP A 124 -2.88 -11.55 8.26
N GLU A 125 -3.80 -10.86 8.93
CA GLU A 125 -5.16 -10.72 8.44
C GLU A 125 -5.57 -9.25 8.26
N LEU A 126 -5.99 -8.94 7.06
CA LEU A 126 -6.65 -7.68 6.75
C LEU A 126 -8.11 -7.75 7.19
N SER A 127 -8.66 -6.64 7.67
CA SER A 127 -10.10 -6.54 7.89
C SER A 127 -10.85 -6.78 6.58
N GLU A 128 -12.10 -7.21 6.68
CA GLU A 128 -12.94 -7.44 5.50
C GLU A 128 -13.09 -6.15 4.67
N ASP A 129 -13.30 -5.03 5.33
CA ASP A 129 -13.39 -3.73 4.67
C ASP A 129 -12.08 -3.33 3.99
N ALA A 130 -10.96 -3.61 4.61
CA ALA A 130 -9.64 -3.35 4.02
C ALA A 130 -9.39 -4.23 2.80
N GLN A 131 -9.76 -5.51 2.85
CA GLN A 131 -9.67 -6.40 1.71
C GLN A 131 -10.49 -5.88 0.53
N ASN A 132 -11.73 -5.48 0.79
CA ASN A 132 -12.62 -4.93 -0.23
C ASN A 132 -12.06 -3.62 -0.82
N THR A 133 -11.51 -2.75 0.03
CA THR A 133 -10.89 -1.50 -0.41
C THR A 133 -9.67 -1.78 -1.30
N LEU A 134 -8.79 -2.68 -0.88
CA LEU A 134 -7.60 -3.03 -1.66
C LEU A 134 -7.96 -3.74 -2.98
N LEU A 135 -8.99 -4.59 -2.95
CA LEU A 135 -9.51 -5.21 -4.17
C LEU A 135 -10.05 -4.18 -5.15
N LEU A 136 -10.74 -3.16 -4.64
CA LEU A 136 -11.24 -2.07 -5.48
C LEU A 136 -10.07 -1.35 -6.16
N TYR A 137 -9.00 -1.03 -5.44
CA TYR A 137 -7.80 -0.43 -6.03
C TYR A 137 -7.18 -1.34 -7.08
N LEU A 138 -7.03 -2.61 -6.80
CA LEU A 138 -6.50 -3.58 -7.76
C LEU A 138 -7.39 -3.73 -9.00
N GLY A 139 -8.69 -3.61 -8.82
CA GLY A 139 -9.65 -3.68 -9.93
C GLY A 139 -9.65 -2.43 -10.81
N VAL A 140 -9.47 -1.26 -10.21
CA VAL A 140 -9.50 0.01 -10.93
C VAL A 140 -8.22 0.26 -11.73
N MET A 141 -7.06 -0.12 -11.20
CA MET A 141 -5.78 0.12 -11.87
C MET A 141 -5.69 -0.51 -13.27
N PRO A 142 -6.01 -1.79 -13.48
CA PRO A 142 -5.98 -2.38 -14.82
C PRO A 142 -6.96 -1.75 -15.79
N VAL A 143 -8.15 -1.37 -15.31
CA VAL A 143 -9.16 -0.70 -16.14
C VAL A 143 -8.66 0.67 -16.60
N SER A 144 -8.07 1.45 -15.69
CA SER A 144 -7.51 2.77 -16.01
C SER A 144 -6.37 2.66 -17.02
N TYR A 145 -5.49 1.68 -16.85
CA TYR A 145 -4.40 1.45 -17.79
C TYR A 145 -4.90 1.06 -19.19
N THR A 146 -5.86 0.16 -19.26
CA THR A 146 -6.47 -0.27 -20.52
C THR A 146 -7.18 0.89 -21.21
N HIS A 147 -7.87 1.73 -20.44
CA HIS A 147 -8.58 2.90 -20.97
C HIS A 147 -7.63 3.95 -21.54
N LEU A 148 -6.53 4.24 -20.85
CA LEU A 148 -5.49 5.15 -21.32
C LEU A 148 -4.84 4.64 -22.61
N ARG A 149 -4.54 3.34 -22.66
CA ARG A 149 -3.95 2.73 -23.86
C ARG A 149 -4.89 2.75 -25.06
N ALA A 150 -6.18 2.65 -24.84
CA ALA A 150 -7.18 2.77 -25.91
C ALA A 150 -7.24 4.16 -26.52
N HIS A 151 -6.89 5.20 -25.78
CA HIS A 151 -6.82 6.57 -26.25
C HIS A 151 -5.54 6.91 -27.03
N GLU A 152 -4.49 6.11 -26.90
CA GLU A 152 -3.22 6.30 -27.60
C GLU A 152 -3.20 5.67 -28.99
N THR A 153 -4.18 4.86 -29.30
CA THR A 153 -4.34 4.25 -30.61
C THR A 153 -5.49 4.90 -31.37
#